data_ff0bd5e8f26a4fe146093eaa7030954b
#
_entry.id   ff0bd5e8f26a4fe146093eaa7030954b
#
_cell.length_a   1.000
_cell.length_b   1.000
_cell.length_c   1.000
_cell.angle_alpha   90.00
_cell.angle_beta   90.00
_cell.angle_gamma   90.00
#
_symmetry.space_group_name_H-M   'P 1'
#
loop_
_entity.id
_entity.type
_entity.pdbx_description
1 polymer ?
#
loop_
_entity_poly.entity_id
_entity_poly.type
_entity_poly.pdbx_seq_one_letter_code
_entity_poly.pdbx_strand_id
1 'polypeptide(L)'
;GVFYDYARHARNPRKILIKLFENFVNKGGKFLKLNIQDIDFDEEKPVLRTETQRFIFDKLVVACGAFSKRLTDKLHENIPLDTERGYHVHFKDYDHLISRPIVYANRGFGMTPMEQGLRVVGTVEFGGLENSPSKSRIKNLILNAKDMLDGLPEHKDEWLGFRPTLPDFLPVLGPSKNYKNVFYSFGHHHLGWTLGAISGKIISKMISGENTNLDLQPYSSIRFS
;
A
#
# COMPACT_ATOMS: atom_id res chain seq x y z
N GLY A 1 -11.49 14.09 23.41
CA GLY A 1 -10.58 13.29 22.59
C GLY A 1 -10.23 11.96 23.25
N VAL A 2 -9.70 11.04 22.47
CA VAL A 2 -9.19 9.75 22.97
C VAL A 2 -7.68 9.73 22.77
N PHE A 3 -6.96 9.29 23.79
CA PHE A 3 -5.52 9.15 23.75
C PHE A 3 -5.12 7.67 23.78
N TYR A 4 -4.28 7.26 22.83
CA TYR A 4 -3.74 5.90 22.71
C TYR A 4 -2.26 5.92 23.10
N ASP A 5 -1.97 5.57 24.34
CA ASP A 5 -0.63 5.58 24.94
C ASP A 5 0.36 4.62 24.27
N TYR A 6 -0.14 3.46 23.80
CA TYR A 6 0.69 2.43 23.14
C TYR A 6 0.89 2.65 21.64
N ALA A 7 0.20 3.63 21.04
CA ALA A 7 0.35 3.88 19.61
C ALA A 7 1.78 4.36 19.27
N ARG A 8 2.33 3.84 18.20
CA ARG A 8 3.65 4.24 17.68
C ARG A 8 3.51 4.60 16.20
N HIS A 9 4.39 5.43 15.73
CA HIS A 9 4.44 5.79 14.31
C HIS A 9 5.88 5.77 13.79
N ALA A 10 6.03 5.54 12.49
CA ALA A 10 7.31 5.61 11.82
C ALA A 10 7.60 7.07 11.43
N ARG A 11 8.61 7.70 12.03
CA ARG A 11 9.02 9.07 11.67
C ARG A 11 9.56 9.17 10.24
N ASN A 12 10.13 8.08 9.71
CA ASN A 12 10.59 7.99 8.32
C ASN A 12 10.34 6.60 7.74
N PRO A 13 9.13 6.32 7.21
CA PRO A 13 8.82 5.03 6.61
C PRO A 13 9.70 4.67 5.42
N ARG A 14 10.16 5.66 4.65
CA ARG A 14 11.05 5.43 3.52
C ARG A 14 12.39 4.82 3.94
N LYS A 15 12.99 5.30 5.04
CA LYS A 15 14.24 4.72 5.57
C LYS A 15 14.07 3.25 5.96
N ILE A 16 12.92 2.90 6.56
CA ILE A 16 12.62 1.51 6.93
C ILE A 16 12.53 0.64 5.67
N LEU A 17 11.80 1.09 4.63
CA LEU A 17 11.70 0.36 3.36
C LEU A 17 13.06 0.19 2.68
N ILE A 18 13.91 1.23 2.69
CA ILE A 18 15.27 1.14 2.15
C ILE A 18 16.08 0.07 2.91
N LYS A 19 16.00 0.03 4.23
CA LYS A 19 16.72 -0.97 5.03
C LYS A 19 16.20 -2.39 4.80
N LEU A 20 14.90 -2.57 4.61
CA LEU A 20 14.33 -3.87 4.22
C LEU A 20 14.80 -4.30 2.83
N PHE A 21 14.86 -3.37 1.89
CA PHE A 21 15.35 -3.61 0.55
C PHE A 21 16.86 -3.97 0.54
N GLU A 22 17.70 -3.21 1.26
CA GLU A 22 19.13 -3.53 1.42
C GLU A 22 19.31 -4.93 2.01
N ASN A 23 18.54 -5.29 3.04
CA ASN A 23 18.61 -6.63 3.63
C ASN A 23 18.16 -7.72 2.65
N PHE A 24 17.15 -7.47 1.84
CA PHE A 24 16.72 -8.38 0.77
C PHE A 24 17.83 -8.62 -0.24
N VAL A 25 18.49 -7.56 -0.73
CA VAL A 25 19.61 -7.68 -1.68
C VAL A 25 20.80 -8.40 -1.06
N ASN A 26 21.14 -8.08 0.19
CA ASN A 26 22.25 -8.71 0.91
C ASN A 26 22.04 -10.22 1.14
N LYS A 27 20.77 -10.66 1.16
CA LYS A 27 20.39 -12.08 1.21
C LYS A 27 20.30 -12.76 -0.17
N GLY A 28 20.79 -12.11 -1.22
CA GLY A 28 20.80 -12.64 -2.59
C GLY A 28 19.55 -12.32 -3.41
N GLY A 29 18.61 -11.52 -2.87
CA GLY A 29 17.46 -11.06 -3.62
C GLY A 29 17.87 -10.17 -4.80
N LYS A 30 17.16 -10.30 -5.92
CA LYS A 30 17.38 -9.48 -7.13
C LYS A 30 16.22 -8.53 -7.35
N PHE A 31 16.53 -7.29 -7.69
CA PHE A 31 15.54 -6.29 -8.08
C PHE A 31 15.68 -5.99 -9.58
N LEU A 32 14.59 -6.12 -10.30
CA LEU A 32 14.50 -5.80 -11.72
C LEU A 32 13.41 -4.74 -11.91
N LYS A 33 13.76 -3.60 -12.49
CA LYS A 33 12.80 -2.56 -12.85
C LYS A 33 12.26 -2.87 -14.25
N LEU A 34 11.12 -3.56 -14.30
CA LEU A 34 10.51 -4.02 -15.54
C LEU A 34 9.06 -3.55 -15.65
N ASN A 35 8.62 -3.29 -16.86
CA ASN A 35 7.20 -3.09 -17.19
C ASN A 35 6.61 -4.41 -17.65
N ILE A 36 5.83 -5.05 -16.80
CA ILE A 36 5.18 -6.33 -17.11
C ILE A 36 3.97 -6.06 -18.01
N GLN A 37 4.05 -6.57 -19.24
CA GLN A 37 2.99 -6.45 -20.23
C GLN A 37 1.96 -7.55 -20.08
N ASP A 38 2.40 -8.77 -19.76
CA ASP A 38 1.53 -9.93 -19.66
C ASP A 38 2.02 -10.99 -18.70
N ILE A 39 1.10 -11.86 -18.28
CA ILE A 39 1.37 -13.06 -17.48
C ILE A 39 0.86 -14.25 -18.29
N ASP A 40 1.74 -15.19 -18.54
CA ASP A 40 1.48 -16.43 -19.27
C ASP A 40 1.98 -17.63 -18.44
N PHE A 41 1.87 -18.83 -18.96
CA PHE A 41 2.29 -20.04 -18.26
C PHE A 41 3.08 -20.94 -19.20
N ASP A 42 4.12 -21.54 -18.66
CA ASP A 42 4.87 -22.64 -19.26
C ASP A 42 4.64 -23.87 -18.37
N GLU A 43 3.73 -24.76 -18.81
CA GLU A 43 3.08 -25.75 -17.93
C GLU A 43 2.39 -25.07 -16.73
N GLU A 44 2.84 -25.32 -15.50
CA GLU A 44 2.32 -24.69 -14.28
C GLU A 44 3.16 -23.47 -13.82
N LYS A 45 4.25 -23.14 -14.54
CA LYS A 45 5.17 -22.07 -14.14
C LYS A 45 4.72 -20.71 -14.69
N PRO A 46 4.54 -19.69 -13.83
CA PRO A 46 4.20 -18.37 -14.31
C PRO A 46 5.34 -17.74 -15.11
N VAL A 47 4.99 -17.15 -16.24
CA VAL A 47 5.89 -16.45 -17.16
C VAL A 47 5.51 -14.98 -17.21
N LEU A 48 6.40 -14.11 -16.74
CA LEU A 48 6.23 -12.66 -16.90
C LEU A 48 6.80 -12.21 -18.23
N ARG A 49 5.99 -11.50 -19.00
CA ARG A 49 6.40 -10.94 -20.30
C ARG A 49 6.57 -9.43 -20.19
N THR A 50 7.68 -8.95 -20.71
CA THR A 50 7.90 -7.55 -21.04
C THR A 50 7.79 -7.38 -22.56
N GLU A 51 8.00 -6.19 -23.06
CA GLU A 51 8.03 -5.92 -24.51
C GLU A 51 9.09 -6.78 -25.26
N THR A 52 10.22 -7.06 -24.61
CA THR A 52 11.38 -7.70 -25.28
C THR A 52 11.84 -9.00 -24.62
N GLN A 53 11.36 -9.33 -23.42
CA GLN A 53 11.89 -10.46 -22.66
C GLN A 53 10.78 -11.25 -21.98
N ARG A 54 11.07 -12.51 -21.67
CA ARG A 54 10.24 -13.38 -20.85
C ARG A 54 11.05 -13.93 -19.68
N PHE A 55 10.41 -14.04 -18.53
CA PHE A 55 10.99 -14.56 -17.30
C PHE A 55 10.10 -15.66 -16.75
N ILE A 56 10.66 -16.84 -16.53
CA ILE A 56 9.95 -18.01 -15.98
C ILE A 56 10.31 -18.13 -14.51
N PHE A 57 9.30 -18.35 -13.68
CA PHE A 57 9.46 -18.49 -12.23
C PHE A 57 8.73 -19.75 -11.74
N ASP A 58 9.20 -20.33 -10.64
CA ASP A 58 8.49 -21.43 -10.01
C ASP A 58 7.22 -20.95 -9.31
N LYS A 59 7.22 -19.72 -8.79
CA LYS A 59 6.08 -19.10 -8.11
C LYS A 59 6.04 -17.59 -8.34
N LEU A 60 4.85 -17.03 -8.39
CA LEU A 60 4.61 -15.59 -8.55
C LEU A 60 3.80 -15.06 -7.36
N VAL A 61 4.21 -13.93 -6.81
CA VAL A 61 3.41 -13.17 -5.84
C VAL A 61 3.02 -11.83 -6.45
N VAL A 62 1.72 -11.59 -6.62
CA VAL A 62 1.19 -10.29 -7.02
C VAL A 62 1.00 -9.44 -5.76
N ALA A 63 1.84 -8.42 -5.60
CA ALA A 63 1.85 -7.51 -4.44
C ALA A 63 1.96 -6.04 -4.87
N CYS A 64 1.25 -5.65 -5.93
CA CYS A 64 1.36 -4.36 -6.62
C CYS A 64 0.41 -3.28 -6.06
N GLY A 65 -0.13 -3.46 -4.85
CA GLY A 65 -1.05 -2.50 -4.23
C GLY A 65 -2.27 -2.22 -5.11
N ALA A 66 -2.58 -0.95 -5.35
CA ALA A 66 -3.73 -0.55 -6.17
C ALA A 66 -3.61 -0.96 -7.65
N PHE A 67 -2.39 -1.27 -8.12
CA PHE A 67 -2.14 -1.71 -9.50
C PHE A 67 -2.31 -3.23 -9.68
N SER A 68 -2.57 -3.99 -8.61
CA SER A 68 -2.70 -5.45 -8.68
C SER A 68 -3.86 -5.90 -9.57
N LYS A 69 -4.94 -5.10 -9.68
CA LYS A 69 -6.07 -5.41 -10.55
C LYS A 69 -5.67 -5.63 -12.01
N ARG A 70 -4.73 -4.85 -12.53
CA ARG A 70 -4.22 -5.00 -13.90
C ARG A 70 -3.62 -6.38 -14.17
N LEU A 71 -3.07 -7.02 -13.13
CA LEU A 71 -2.47 -8.36 -13.22
C LEU A 71 -3.50 -9.44 -12.94
N THR A 72 -4.42 -9.26 -11.98
CA THR A 72 -5.48 -10.24 -11.73
C THR A 72 -6.46 -10.36 -12.89
N ASP A 73 -6.74 -9.25 -13.61
CA ASP A 73 -7.56 -9.27 -14.82
C ASP A 73 -6.90 -10.13 -15.93
N LYS A 74 -5.55 -10.09 -16.07
CA LYS A 74 -4.79 -10.95 -16.98
C LYS A 74 -4.80 -12.42 -16.56
N LEU A 75 -4.96 -12.69 -15.29
CA LEU A 75 -5.14 -14.03 -14.74
C LEU A 75 -6.60 -14.49 -14.75
N HIS A 76 -7.49 -13.73 -15.41
CA HIS A 76 -8.93 -14.01 -15.49
C HIS A 76 -9.58 -14.18 -14.09
N GLU A 77 -9.07 -13.44 -13.10
CA GLU A 77 -9.66 -13.35 -11.76
C GLU A 77 -10.21 -11.94 -11.52
N ASN A 78 -11.54 -11.82 -11.54
CA ASN A 78 -12.21 -10.56 -11.34
C ASN A 78 -12.30 -10.21 -9.85
N ILE A 79 -11.24 -9.62 -9.32
CA ILE A 79 -11.21 -9.11 -7.95
C ILE A 79 -11.62 -7.63 -7.97
N PRO A 80 -12.63 -7.21 -7.19
CA PRO A 80 -13.19 -5.85 -7.21
C PRO A 80 -12.30 -4.84 -6.47
N LEU A 81 -11.01 -4.81 -6.86
CA LEU A 81 -10.04 -3.87 -6.32
C LEU A 81 -10.22 -2.50 -6.99
N ASP A 82 -10.39 -1.49 -6.18
CA ASP A 82 -10.40 -0.08 -6.60
C ASP A 82 -9.39 0.71 -5.76
N THR A 83 -9.34 2.01 -5.94
CA THR A 83 -8.45 2.88 -5.18
C THR A 83 -9.18 4.03 -4.50
N GLU A 84 -8.95 4.17 -3.21
CA GLU A 84 -9.24 5.39 -2.47
C GLU A 84 -8.01 6.28 -2.47
N ARG A 85 -8.09 7.37 -3.23
CA ARG A 85 -7.03 8.35 -3.33
C ARG A 85 -6.94 9.17 -2.05
N GLY A 86 -5.75 9.31 -1.50
CA GLY A 86 -5.47 10.11 -0.32
C GLY A 86 -4.37 11.12 -0.59
N TYR A 87 -4.44 12.25 0.08
CA TYR A 87 -3.51 13.36 -0.12
C TYR A 87 -2.72 13.64 1.15
N HIS A 88 -1.49 14.12 1.01
CA HIS A 88 -0.82 14.77 2.10
C HIS A 88 -0.01 16.00 1.63
N VAL A 89 0.22 16.91 2.57
CA VAL A 89 1.13 18.03 2.42
C VAL A 89 2.16 18.01 3.54
N HIS A 90 3.34 18.58 3.30
CA HIS A 90 4.38 18.74 4.31
C HIS A 90 4.66 20.21 4.60
N PHE A 91 4.76 20.51 5.90
CA PHE A 91 5.32 21.77 6.41
C PHE A 91 6.71 21.45 6.95
N LYS A 92 7.72 21.81 6.15
CA LYS A 92 9.11 21.48 6.46
C LYS A 92 9.55 22.13 7.78
N ASP A 93 10.31 21.39 8.60
CA ASP A 93 10.88 21.85 9.87
C ASP A 93 9.83 22.22 10.97
N TYR A 94 8.56 21.86 10.78
CA TYR A 94 7.45 22.13 11.73
C TYR A 94 6.97 20.89 12.51
N ASP A 95 7.74 19.82 12.55
CA ASP A 95 7.43 18.60 13.32
C ASP A 95 7.39 18.84 14.84
N HIS A 96 8.08 19.90 15.31
CA HIS A 96 8.13 20.27 16.72
C HIS A 96 6.81 20.79 17.30
N LEU A 97 5.85 21.20 16.44
CA LEU A 97 4.55 21.73 16.90
C LEU A 97 3.67 20.68 17.58
N ILE A 98 3.87 19.41 17.26
CA ILE A 98 3.16 18.29 17.88
C ILE A 98 4.13 17.17 18.24
N SER A 99 3.92 16.53 19.40
CA SER A 99 4.80 15.46 19.88
C SER A 99 4.39 14.08 19.38
N ARG A 100 3.19 13.93 18.82
CA ARG A 100 2.59 12.65 18.41
C ARG A 100 1.58 12.84 17.29
N PRO A 101 1.21 11.78 16.55
CA PRO A 101 0.12 11.84 15.58
C PRO A 101 -1.19 12.26 16.22
N ILE A 102 -1.92 13.13 15.55
CA ILE A 102 -3.25 13.61 15.93
C ILE A 102 -4.19 13.34 14.77
N VAL A 103 -5.37 12.76 15.06
CA VAL A 103 -6.46 12.58 14.08
C VAL A 103 -7.63 13.44 14.50
N TYR A 104 -8.07 14.31 13.61
CA TYR A 104 -9.28 15.10 13.78
C TYR A 104 -10.42 14.46 12.98
N ALA A 105 -11.11 13.53 13.64
CA ALA A 105 -12.11 12.67 12.98
C ALA A 105 -13.25 13.47 12.33
N ASN A 106 -13.73 14.54 12.99
CA ASN A 106 -14.84 15.35 12.48
C ASN A 106 -14.54 16.06 11.15
N ARG A 107 -13.25 16.28 10.82
CA ARG A 107 -12.81 16.91 9.57
C ARG A 107 -12.08 15.93 8.63
N GLY A 108 -11.93 14.68 9.03
CA GLY A 108 -11.35 13.62 8.21
C GLY A 108 -9.88 13.83 7.84
N PHE A 109 -9.07 14.40 8.73
CA PHE A 109 -7.64 14.58 8.50
C PHE A 109 -6.82 14.29 9.75
N GLY A 110 -5.52 14.08 9.54
CA GLY A 110 -4.57 13.87 10.62
C GLY A 110 -3.26 14.63 10.40
N MET A 111 -2.54 14.84 11.48
CA MET A 111 -1.23 15.47 11.50
C MET A 111 -0.24 14.52 12.18
N THR A 112 0.97 14.43 11.64
CA THR A 112 2.00 13.53 12.14
C THR A 112 3.36 14.20 12.11
N PRO A 113 4.11 14.21 13.23
CA PRO A 113 5.48 14.71 13.26
C PRO A 113 6.39 13.70 12.57
N MET A 114 6.90 14.07 11.40
CA MET A 114 7.81 13.25 10.61
C MET A 114 9.23 13.78 10.73
N GLU A 115 10.22 13.00 10.32
CA GLU A 115 11.62 13.43 10.33
C GLU A 115 11.87 14.70 9.46
N GLN A 116 11.04 14.90 8.45
CA GLN A 116 11.19 16.00 7.48
C GLN A 116 10.26 17.20 7.75
N GLY A 117 9.52 17.18 8.86
CA GLY A 117 8.56 18.21 9.21
C GLY A 117 7.19 17.66 9.57
N LEU A 118 6.20 18.55 9.66
CA LEU A 118 4.82 18.16 9.94
C LEU A 118 4.13 17.67 8.67
N ARG A 119 3.64 16.43 8.68
CA ARG A 119 2.79 15.88 7.63
C ARG A 119 1.33 16.06 7.99
N VAL A 120 0.57 16.66 7.10
CA VAL A 120 -0.89 16.72 7.18
C VAL A 120 -1.47 15.82 6.11
N VAL A 121 -2.28 14.85 6.51
CA VAL A 121 -2.82 13.81 5.64
C VAL A 121 -4.32 13.68 5.81
N GLY A 122 -5.03 13.41 4.74
CA GLY A 122 -6.46 13.15 4.84
C GLY A 122 -7.13 12.94 3.50
N THR A 123 -8.43 13.07 3.54
CA THR A 123 -9.35 12.93 2.42
C THR A 123 -9.43 11.52 1.84
N VAL A 124 -10.57 11.22 1.27
CA VAL A 124 -10.83 10.04 0.44
C VAL A 124 -11.45 10.51 -0.86
N GLU A 125 -10.93 10.04 -1.96
CA GLU A 125 -11.45 10.35 -3.29
C GLU A 125 -11.47 9.08 -4.15
N PHE A 126 -12.63 8.80 -4.71
CA PHE A 126 -12.80 7.78 -5.74
C PHE A 126 -12.54 8.44 -7.11
N GLY A 127 -11.33 8.35 -7.58
CA GLY A 127 -10.89 9.03 -8.82
C GLY A 127 -10.06 8.14 -9.72
N GLY A 128 -9.98 6.84 -9.42
CA GLY A 128 -9.17 5.90 -10.17
C GLY A 128 -7.67 6.20 -10.13
N LEU A 129 -6.90 5.53 -10.97
CA LEU A 129 -5.44 5.61 -10.97
C LEU A 129 -4.89 6.72 -11.89
N GLU A 130 -5.68 7.14 -12.91
CA GLU A 130 -5.17 7.97 -14.02
C GLU A 130 -5.55 9.46 -13.91
N ASN A 131 -6.58 9.79 -13.12
CA ASN A 131 -7.05 11.17 -12.99
C ASN A 131 -6.02 12.08 -12.30
N SER A 132 -5.95 13.32 -12.74
CA SER A 132 -5.09 14.35 -12.13
C SER A 132 -5.44 14.57 -10.66
N PRO A 133 -4.47 14.99 -9.81
CA PRO A 133 -4.72 15.34 -8.41
C PRO A 133 -5.73 16.48 -8.24
N SER A 134 -6.58 16.40 -7.23
CA SER A 134 -7.57 17.43 -6.89
C SER A 134 -6.93 18.56 -6.07
N LYS A 135 -6.75 19.72 -6.70
CA LYS A 135 -6.23 20.93 -6.03
C LYS A 135 -7.10 21.41 -4.87
N SER A 136 -8.43 21.23 -4.96
CA SER A 136 -9.36 21.61 -3.90
C SER A 136 -9.16 20.80 -2.62
N ARG A 137 -8.86 19.50 -2.74
CA ARG A 137 -8.59 18.62 -1.59
C ARG A 137 -7.28 18.99 -0.89
N ILE A 138 -6.26 19.31 -1.66
CA ILE A 138 -4.99 19.80 -1.13
C ILE A 138 -5.20 21.14 -0.39
N LYS A 139 -5.90 22.08 -1.01
CA LYS A 139 -6.24 23.36 -0.39
C LYS A 139 -6.99 23.17 0.94
N ASN A 140 -7.95 22.25 0.99
CA ASN A 140 -8.70 21.97 2.22
C ASN A 140 -7.83 21.40 3.33
N LEU A 141 -6.85 20.54 3.01
CA LEU A 141 -5.89 20.04 4.01
C LEU A 141 -5.07 21.18 4.61
N ILE A 142 -4.60 22.09 3.76
CA ILE A 142 -3.80 23.25 4.20
C ILE A 142 -4.64 24.16 5.10
N LEU A 143 -5.88 24.48 4.69
CA LEU A 143 -6.79 25.31 5.49
C LEU A 143 -7.09 24.68 6.84
N ASN A 144 -7.39 23.37 6.88
CA ASN A 144 -7.64 22.66 8.12
C ASN A 144 -6.43 22.64 9.06
N ALA A 145 -5.22 22.50 8.52
CA ALA A 145 -4.00 22.55 9.32
C ALA A 145 -3.76 23.95 9.90
N LYS A 146 -3.91 25.01 9.09
CA LYS A 146 -3.74 26.40 9.51
C LYS A 146 -4.81 26.87 10.51
N ASP A 147 -6.00 26.28 10.47
CA ASP A 147 -7.07 26.53 11.46
C ASP A 147 -6.80 25.88 12.83
N MET A 148 -5.97 24.84 12.86
CA MET A 148 -5.62 24.15 14.11
C MET A 148 -4.28 24.56 14.71
N LEU A 149 -3.36 25.02 13.88
CA LEU A 149 -2.00 25.37 14.29
C LEU A 149 -1.63 26.73 13.70
N ASP A 150 -1.47 27.69 14.57
CA ASP A 150 -1.02 29.04 14.19
C ASP A 150 0.42 29.02 13.66
N GLY A 151 0.72 29.98 12.77
CA GLY A 151 2.08 30.22 12.30
C GLY A 151 2.61 29.18 11.29
N LEU A 152 1.77 28.31 10.73
CA LEU A 152 2.21 27.43 9.65
C LEU A 152 2.54 28.23 8.38
N PRO A 153 3.72 28.00 7.77
CA PRO A 153 4.15 28.68 6.54
C PRO A 153 3.39 28.14 5.32
N GLU A 154 3.88 28.50 4.13
CA GLU A 154 3.49 27.81 2.92
C GLU A 154 4.03 26.36 2.93
N HIS A 155 3.18 25.41 2.49
CA HIS A 155 3.59 24.03 2.35
C HIS A 155 4.58 23.85 1.18
N LYS A 156 5.43 22.82 1.24
CA LYS A 156 6.43 22.59 0.21
C LYS A 156 6.10 21.45 -0.73
N ASP A 157 5.57 20.34 -0.19
CA ASP A 157 5.40 19.12 -0.93
C ASP A 157 3.95 18.65 -0.86
N GLU A 158 3.41 18.30 -2.02
CA GLU A 158 2.11 17.69 -2.19
C GLU A 158 2.28 16.25 -2.66
N TRP A 159 1.48 15.34 -2.14
CA TRP A 159 1.54 13.95 -2.54
C TRP A 159 0.15 13.34 -2.65
N LEU A 160 -0.03 12.54 -3.68
CA LEU A 160 -1.20 11.70 -3.92
C LEU A 160 -0.82 10.23 -3.77
N GLY A 161 -1.58 9.49 -2.97
CA GLY A 161 -1.44 8.04 -2.83
C GLY A 161 -2.70 7.28 -3.17
N PHE A 162 -2.51 6.05 -3.60
CA PHE A 162 -3.57 5.13 -4.03
C PHE A 162 -3.71 4.02 -2.99
N ARG A 163 -4.75 4.10 -2.15
CA ARG A 163 -5.04 3.02 -1.20
C ARG A 163 -5.71 1.89 -1.97
N PRO A 164 -5.16 0.68 -1.94
CA PRO A 164 -5.78 -0.48 -2.60
C PRO A 164 -6.99 -0.94 -1.78
N THR A 165 -8.19 -0.65 -2.23
CA THR A 165 -9.42 -0.85 -1.48
C THR A 165 -10.28 -1.94 -2.09
N LEU A 166 -10.81 -2.80 -1.24
CA LEU A 166 -11.78 -3.85 -1.57
C LEU A 166 -13.12 -3.54 -0.87
N PRO A 167 -14.26 -4.00 -1.38
CA PRO A 167 -15.57 -3.64 -0.82
C PRO A 167 -15.76 -4.03 0.65
N ASP A 168 -15.09 -5.09 1.10
CA ASP A 168 -15.15 -5.59 2.48
C ASP A 168 -14.00 -5.08 3.36
N PHE A 169 -13.10 -4.24 2.84
CA PHE A 169 -11.91 -3.72 3.50
C PHE A 169 -10.90 -4.77 3.99
N LEU A 170 -11.05 -6.04 3.60
CA LEU A 170 -10.09 -7.10 3.91
C LEU A 170 -9.11 -7.27 2.76
N PRO A 171 -7.79 -7.46 3.02
CA PRO A 171 -6.84 -7.73 1.95
C PRO A 171 -7.08 -9.09 1.30
N VAL A 172 -6.57 -9.26 0.09
CA VAL A 172 -6.44 -10.59 -0.53
C VAL A 172 -5.08 -11.16 -0.16
N LEU A 173 -5.10 -12.28 0.58
CA LEU A 173 -3.91 -13.02 0.99
C LEU A 173 -4.11 -14.52 0.68
N GLY A 174 -3.26 -15.09 -0.14
CA GLY A 174 -3.29 -16.52 -0.42
C GLY A 174 -3.12 -16.87 -1.88
N PRO A 175 -3.37 -18.14 -2.24
CA PRO A 175 -3.21 -18.61 -3.60
C PRO A 175 -4.28 -18.03 -4.54
N SER A 176 -3.93 -17.94 -5.81
CA SER A 176 -4.86 -17.74 -6.90
C SER A 176 -5.88 -18.89 -6.92
N LYS A 177 -7.11 -18.59 -7.34
CA LYS A 177 -8.16 -19.57 -7.57
C LYS A 177 -7.85 -20.46 -8.78
N ASN A 178 -7.25 -19.85 -9.81
CA ASN A 178 -7.06 -20.48 -11.11
C ASN A 178 -5.66 -21.10 -11.28
N TYR A 179 -4.64 -20.60 -10.56
CA TYR A 179 -3.24 -20.94 -10.81
C TYR A 179 -2.49 -21.32 -9.53
N LYS A 180 -2.13 -22.56 -9.40
CA LYS A 180 -1.49 -23.16 -8.22
C LYS A 180 -0.21 -22.45 -7.76
N ASN A 181 0.56 -21.88 -8.69
CA ASN A 181 1.85 -21.24 -8.42
C ASN A 181 1.78 -19.70 -8.40
N VAL A 182 0.56 -19.14 -8.33
CA VAL A 182 0.33 -17.70 -8.19
C VAL A 182 -0.28 -17.40 -6.82
N PHE A 183 0.24 -16.38 -6.15
CA PHE A 183 -0.20 -15.93 -4.84
C PHE A 183 -0.49 -14.43 -4.86
N TYR A 184 -1.38 -13.99 -3.98
CA TYR A 184 -1.81 -12.61 -3.82
C TYR A 184 -1.46 -12.06 -2.45
N SER A 185 -1.00 -10.81 -2.41
CA SER A 185 -0.79 -10.02 -1.19
C SER A 185 -1.03 -8.54 -1.48
N PHE A 186 -2.30 -8.14 -1.55
CA PHE A 186 -2.68 -6.75 -1.83
C PHE A 186 -4.05 -6.41 -1.22
N GLY A 187 -4.51 -5.17 -1.40
CA GLY A 187 -5.84 -4.75 -0.94
C GLY A 187 -5.88 -4.35 0.53
N HIS A 188 -4.75 -3.99 1.13
CA HIS A 188 -4.64 -3.66 2.56
C HIS A 188 -5.22 -2.30 2.95
N HIS A 189 -5.86 -1.59 2.04
CA HIS A 189 -6.46 -0.28 2.29
C HIS A 189 -5.43 0.69 2.92
N HIS A 190 -5.75 1.33 4.04
CA HIS A 190 -4.83 2.20 4.79
C HIS A 190 -3.95 1.44 5.80
N LEU A 191 -4.11 0.12 5.93
CA LEU A 191 -3.39 -0.72 6.89
C LEU A 191 -2.16 -1.41 6.31
N GLY A 192 -1.82 -1.18 5.03
CA GLY A 192 -0.72 -1.87 4.36
C GLY A 192 0.62 -1.72 5.07
N TRP A 193 0.90 -0.57 5.65
CA TRP A 193 2.10 -0.36 6.46
C TRP A 193 2.13 -1.24 7.72
N THR A 194 1.03 -1.34 8.42
CA THR A 194 0.90 -2.12 9.66
C THR A 194 0.91 -3.62 9.39
N LEU A 195 0.23 -4.05 8.33
CA LEU A 195 0.01 -5.47 8.01
C LEU A 195 1.08 -6.06 7.08
N GLY A 196 1.92 -5.24 6.45
CA GLY A 196 2.86 -5.71 5.42
C GLY A 196 3.81 -6.81 5.89
N ALA A 197 4.35 -6.70 7.09
CA ALA A 197 5.28 -7.70 7.62
C ALA A 197 4.59 -9.05 7.89
N ILE A 198 3.40 -9.04 8.49
CA ILE A 198 2.65 -10.28 8.75
C ILE A 198 2.14 -10.91 7.46
N SER A 199 1.68 -10.10 6.51
CA SER A 199 1.26 -10.59 5.19
C SER A 199 2.40 -11.26 4.43
N GLY A 200 3.59 -10.63 4.43
CA GLY A 200 4.79 -11.24 3.86
C GLY A 200 5.16 -12.57 4.51
N LYS A 201 5.08 -12.65 5.85
CA LYS A 201 5.33 -13.91 6.58
C LYS A 201 4.31 -15.00 6.23
N ILE A 202 3.03 -14.65 6.11
CA ILE A 202 1.96 -15.59 5.73
C ILE A 202 2.23 -16.14 4.33
N ILE A 203 2.45 -15.27 3.35
CA ILE A 203 2.72 -15.69 1.97
C ILE A 203 3.99 -16.55 1.88
N SER A 204 5.05 -16.17 2.59
CA SER A 204 6.29 -16.97 2.64
C SER A 204 6.03 -18.39 3.14
N LYS A 205 5.30 -18.56 4.24
CA LYS A 205 4.92 -19.87 4.76
C LYS A 205 4.10 -20.68 3.77
N MET A 206 3.09 -20.08 3.14
CA MET A 206 2.29 -20.75 2.11
C MET A 206 3.14 -21.24 0.93
N ILE A 207 4.07 -20.42 0.46
CA ILE A 207 4.99 -20.75 -0.63
C ILE A 207 5.90 -21.93 -0.26
N SER A 208 6.35 -21.97 1.00
CA SER A 208 7.20 -23.04 1.54
C SER A 208 6.41 -24.32 1.96
N GLY A 209 5.08 -24.30 1.85
CA GLY A 209 4.24 -25.42 2.30
C GLY A 209 4.11 -25.55 3.82
N GLU A 210 4.47 -24.49 4.56
CA GLU A 210 4.35 -24.44 6.01
C GLU A 210 2.94 -24.06 6.46
N ASN A 211 2.50 -24.60 7.60
CA ASN A 211 1.23 -24.19 8.19
C ASN A 211 1.30 -22.77 8.75
N THR A 212 0.34 -21.94 8.38
CA THR A 212 0.22 -20.55 8.86
C THR A 212 -0.37 -20.48 10.28
N ASN A 213 -1.10 -21.52 10.73
CA ASN A 213 -1.88 -21.55 11.96
C ASN A 213 -2.93 -20.39 12.08
N LEU A 214 -3.40 -19.91 10.94
CA LEU A 214 -4.40 -18.86 10.83
C LEU A 214 -5.51 -19.30 9.90
N ASP A 215 -6.75 -18.96 10.22
CA ASP A 215 -7.85 -19.04 9.27
C ASP A 215 -7.71 -17.92 8.24
N LEU A 216 -7.37 -18.30 7.02
CA LEU A 216 -7.18 -17.36 5.91
C LEU A 216 -8.33 -17.38 4.90
N GLN A 217 -9.40 -18.14 5.16
CA GLN A 217 -10.58 -18.19 4.31
C GLN A 217 -11.17 -16.81 4.07
N PRO A 218 -11.34 -15.92 5.07
CA PRO A 218 -11.86 -14.56 4.86
C PRO A 218 -10.99 -13.68 3.96
N TYR A 219 -9.73 -14.05 3.75
CA TYR A 219 -8.76 -13.28 2.94
C TYR A 219 -8.53 -13.88 1.55
N SER A 220 -9.16 -15.02 1.24
CA SER A 220 -9.04 -15.68 -0.06
C SER A 220 -9.67 -14.86 -1.18
N SER A 221 -9.08 -14.90 -2.39
CA SER A 221 -9.68 -14.28 -3.61
C SER A 221 -11.02 -14.93 -3.99
N ILE A 222 -11.25 -16.18 -3.58
CA ILE A 222 -12.48 -16.96 -3.87
C ILE A 222 -13.74 -16.26 -3.31
N ARG A 223 -13.62 -15.44 -2.27
CA ARG A 223 -14.76 -14.71 -1.68
C ARG A 223 -15.43 -13.71 -2.63
N PHE A 224 -14.80 -13.42 -3.76
CA PHE A 224 -15.33 -12.57 -4.82
C PHE A 224 -15.77 -13.35 -6.07
N SER A 225 -15.94 -14.64 -5.97
CA SER A 225 -16.29 -15.55 -7.09
C SER A 225 -17.78 -15.76 -7.21
#